data_13ecbc5b6174cc39c1acab8bbd3a747e
#
_entry.id   13ecbc5b6174cc39c1acab8bbd3a747e
#
_cell.length_a   1.000
_cell.length_b   1.000
_cell.length_c   1.000
_cell.angle_alpha   90.00
_cell.angle_beta   90.00
_cell.angle_gamma   90.00
#
_symmetry.space_group_name_H-M   'P 1'
#
loop_
_entity.id
_entity.type
_entity.pdbx_description
1 polymer ?
#
loop_
_entity_poly.entity_id
_entity_poly.type
_entity_poly.pdbx_seq_one_letter_code
_entity_poly.pdbx_strand_id
1 'polypeptide(L)'
;MILIIDDDIAVRTSLLLLLQDEGYAVKDCAGPADAIKVIKKNEPELIILDLNFSNDTSGKEGMELLGKIKLINTAIPIILITGWASIELAVQGMKAGANDFINKPWNNNHILQSVKTLLDLKEKKTEHHTRKQLDKTYNFQHIIGEDPKMLDILETIGRVAGTDASILIMGESGTGKELIAEAIHQNSLRRNKPFIKVNLGGISTSLFESEMFGHVRGAFTDARFDRIGRFEMANKGTIFLDEIGDLDAGSQVKLLRVLQDRTYEVLGSSRTKTVDVRVVCATNKNLDDMVSRSTFREDLLYRINLITIYLPALRERPKDIPLLVDFFIHNLKEIYNRPNLSVAPTALKWLQQLPLPGNIRQLKNLVERTILVSKNDELNIDDFRSQLELSPVKKGNIQLPGIGTLTLEEVEVEMIKRALEYHKNKISKAAVSLGLTRSALYRRLDKYHIPYDETED
;
A
#
# COMPACT_ATOMS: atom_id res chain seq x y z
N MET A 1 4.73 19.76 -21.55
CA MET A 1 5.18 21.08 -21.07
C MET A 1 4.98 21.16 -19.55
N ILE A 2 6.04 21.54 -18.81
CA ILE A 2 5.99 21.78 -17.36
C ILE A 2 5.65 23.24 -17.10
N LEU A 3 4.74 23.52 -16.16
CA LEU A 3 4.41 24.88 -15.75
C LEU A 3 4.97 25.18 -14.35
N ILE A 4 5.77 26.22 -14.23
CA ILE A 4 6.30 26.71 -12.95
C ILE A 4 5.45 27.91 -12.51
N ILE A 5 4.98 27.91 -11.27
CA ILE A 5 4.17 28.99 -10.71
C ILE A 5 4.79 29.41 -9.36
N ASP A 6 5.44 30.58 -9.36
CA ASP A 6 6.15 31.12 -8.20
C ASP A 6 6.25 32.65 -8.38
N ASP A 7 6.16 33.46 -7.34
CA ASP A 7 6.25 34.92 -7.45
C ASP A 7 7.73 35.39 -7.51
N ASP A 8 8.67 34.60 -6.95
CA ASP A 8 10.10 34.90 -6.98
C ASP A 8 10.70 34.59 -8.37
N ILE A 9 11.19 35.61 -9.03
CA ILE A 9 11.83 35.50 -10.35
C ILE A 9 13.11 34.65 -10.30
N ALA A 10 13.86 34.66 -9.19
CA ALA A 10 15.10 33.91 -9.07
C ALA A 10 14.79 32.39 -8.98
N VAL A 11 13.74 32.03 -8.25
CA VAL A 11 13.24 30.66 -8.15
C VAL A 11 12.77 30.17 -9.51
N ARG A 12 11.90 30.95 -10.20
CA ARG A 12 11.41 30.58 -11.54
C ARG A 12 12.56 30.38 -12.52
N THR A 13 13.52 31.34 -12.56
CA THR A 13 14.67 31.24 -13.46
C THR A 13 15.54 30.02 -13.19
N SER A 14 15.81 29.74 -11.89
CA SER A 14 16.60 28.58 -11.50
C SER A 14 15.95 27.25 -11.91
N LEU A 15 14.65 27.12 -11.66
CA LEU A 15 13.89 25.91 -12.05
C LEU A 15 13.77 25.79 -13.57
N LEU A 16 13.56 26.92 -14.28
CA LEU A 16 13.45 26.95 -15.71
C LEU A 16 14.75 26.46 -16.35
N LEU A 17 15.91 26.98 -15.95
CA LEU A 17 17.21 26.54 -16.44
C LEU A 17 17.46 25.06 -16.13
N LEU A 18 17.23 24.65 -14.90
CA LEU A 18 17.42 23.27 -14.46
C LEU A 18 16.61 22.27 -15.33
N LEU A 19 15.36 22.58 -15.60
CA LEU A 19 14.48 21.70 -16.35
C LEU A 19 14.71 21.77 -17.86
N GLN A 20 15.10 22.94 -18.39
CA GLN A 20 15.46 23.07 -19.80
C GLN A 20 16.76 22.34 -20.16
N ASP A 21 17.75 22.34 -19.25
CA ASP A 21 19.00 21.59 -19.42
C ASP A 21 18.75 20.07 -19.54
N GLU A 22 17.68 19.58 -18.92
CA GLU A 22 17.24 18.18 -19.03
C GLU A 22 16.30 17.94 -20.24
N GLY A 23 16.07 18.95 -21.08
CA GLY A 23 15.32 18.85 -22.32
C GLY A 23 13.79 19.01 -22.18
N TYR A 24 13.29 19.44 -21.01
CA TYR A 24 11.85 19.66 -20.82
C TYR A 24 11.40 20.98 -21.43
N ALA A 25 10.21 20.99 -22.09
CA ALA A 25 9.53 22.22 -22.44
C ALA A 25 8.92 22.85 -21.18
N VAL A 26 9.38 24.05 -20.83
CA VAL A 26 9.00 24.73 -19.58
C VAL A 26 8.37 26.08 -19.86
N LYS A 27 7.36 26.44 -19.06
CA LYS A 27 6.73 27.76 -19.02
C LYS A 27 6.64 28.21 -17.57
N ASP A 28 6.71 29.51 -17.33
CA ASP A 28 6.59 30.07 -15.99
C ASP A 28 5.47 31.12 -15.91
N CYS A 29 4.95 31.31 -14.71
CA CYS A 29 3.96 32.33 -14.34
C CYS A 29 4.30 32.91 -12.97
N ALA A 30 4.09 34.22 -12.79
CA ALA A 30 4.39 34.91 -11.54
C ALA A 30 3.23 34.83 -10.52
N GLY A 31 2.05 34.36 -10.90
CA GLY A 31 0.94 34.35 -9.96
C GLY A 31 -0.28 33.54 -10.41
N PRO A 32 -1.28 33.38 -9.51
CA PRO A 32 -2.43 32.51 -9.70
C PRO A 32 -3.32 32.85 -10.89
N ALA A 33 -3.53 34.15 -11.17
CA ALA A 33 -4.45 34.58 -12.24
C ALA A 33 -3.94 34.21 -13.62
N ASP A 34 -2.64 34.35 -13.88
CA ASP A 34 -2.03 34.00 -15.15
C ASP A 34 -1.83 32.50 -15.30
N ALA A 35 -1.54 31.80 -14.20
CA ALA A 35 -1.47 30.36 -14.17
C ALA A 35 -2.77 29.70 -14.67
N ILE A 36 -3.92 30.13 -14.17
CA ILE A 36 -5.23 29.59 -14.61
C ILE A 36 -5.47 29.81 -16.12
N LYS A 37 -5.07 30.96 -16.66
CA LYS A 37 -5.19 31.24 -18.11
C LYS A 37 -4.33 30.27 -18.93
N VAL A 38 -3.07 30.05 -18.47
CA VAL A 38 -2.13 29.15 -19.13
C VAL A 38 -2.62 27.71 -19.08
N ILE A 39 -3.11 27.25 -17.91
CA ILE A 39 -3.61 25.88 -17.71
C ILE A 39 -4.79 25.59 -18.63
N LYS A 40 -5.75 26.53 -18.74
CA LYS A 40 -6.92 26.37 -19.61
C LYS A 40 -6.56 26.36 -21.11
N LYS A 41 -5.47 27.05 -21.50
CA LYS A 41 -5.07 27.15 -22.90
C LYS A 41 -4.15 26.03 -23.36
N ASN A 42 -3.24 25.58 -22.51
CA ASN A 42 -2.10 24.73 -22.92
C ASN A 42 -2.01 23.38 -22.20
N GLU A 43 -2.90 23.08 -21.28
CA GLU A 43 -2.98 21.82 -20.53
C GLU A 43 -1.61 21.23 -20.13
N PRO A 44 -0.95 21.74 -19.07
CA PRO A 44 0.40 21.31 -18.72
C PRO A 44 0.43 19.82 -18.32
N GLU A 45 1.56 19.17 -18.57
CA GLU A 45 1.81 17.77 -18.19
C GLU A 45 2.13 17.63 -16.72
N LEU A 46 2.76 18.65 -16.12
CA LEU A 46 3.12 18.73 -14.71
C LEU A 46 3.16 20.21 -14.29
N ILE A 47 2.81 20.48 -13.04
CA ILE A 47 2.88 21.81 -12.45
C ILE A 47 3.81 21.78 -11.24
N ILE A 48 4.71 22.76 -11.16
CA ILE A 48 5.50 23.08 -9.97
C ILE A 48 4.91 24.36 -9.39
N LEU A 49 4.40 24.30 -8.18
CA LEU A 49 3.58 25.34 -7.57
C LEU A 49 4.17 25.81 -6.24
N ASP A 50 4.50 27.09 -6.12
CA ASP A 50 4.77 27.69 -4.81
C ASP A 50 3.48 27.84 -4.01
N LEU A 51 3.59 27.68 -2.72
CA LEU A 51 2.49 27.88 -1.79
C LEU A 51 2.30 29.34 -1.39
N ASN A 52 3.34 30.17 -1.44
CA ASN A 52 3.32 31.55 -0.98
C ASN A 52 3.56 32.52 -2.13
N PHE A 53 2.56 33.32 -2.49
CA PHE A 53 2.60 34.33 -3.56
C PHE A 53 2.65 35.78 -3.05
N SER A 54 2.67 36.00 -1.76
CA SER A 54 2.74 37.31 -1.14
C SER A 54 3.62 37.23 0.10
N ASN A 55 3.80 38.36 0.78
CA ASN A 55 4.51 38.40 2.07
C ASN A 55 3.79 37.58 3.19
N ASP A 56 2.65 37.00 2.91
CA ASP A 56 1.94 36.09 3.81
C ASP A 56 2.49 34.67 3.67
N THR A 57 3.14 34.19 4.71
CA THR A 57 3.74 32.84 4.78
C THR A 57 2.74 31.74 5.13
N SER A 58 1.43 32.05 5.11
CA SER A 58 0.37 31.10 5.50
C SER A 58 0.09 29.98 4.49
N GLY A 59 0.58 30.09 3.26
CA GLY A 59 0.32 29.12 2.17
C GLY A 59 -1.10 29.10 1.64
N LYS A 60 -2.00 29.96 2.11
CA LYS A 60 -3.42 29.93 1.71
C LYS A 60 -3.64 30.15 0.22
N GLU A 61 -2.91 31.09 -0.39
CA GLU A 61 -3.07 31.42 -1.80
C GLU A 61 -2.68 30.25 -2.73
N GLY A 62 -1.57 29.57 -2.42
CA GLY A 62 -1.14 28.38 -3.15
C GLY A 62 -2.11 27.20 -2.97
N MET A 63 -2.63 27.03 -1.76
CA MET A 63 -3.64 25.98 -1.49
C MET A 63 -4.95 26.23 -2.22
N GLU A 64 -5.41 27.48 -2.29
CA GLU A 64 -6.60 27.84 -3.08
C GLU A 64 -6.36 27.59 -4.58
N LEU A 65 -5.17 27.94 -5.07
CA LEU A 65 -4.79 27.71 -6.46
C LEU A 65 -4.73 26.21 -6.77
N LEU A 66 -4.13 25.40 -5.89
CA LEU A 66 -4.12 23.94 -5.98
C LEU A 66 -5.54 23.39 -6.12
N GLY A 67 -6.46 23.81 -5.26
CA GLY A 67 -7.87 23.40 -5.32
C GLY A 67 -8.52 23.79 -6.66
N LYS A 68 -8.31 25.01 -7.16
CA LYS A 68 -8.82 25.46 -8.45
C LYS A 68 -8.25 24.67 -9.63
N ILE A 69 -6.96 24.30 -9.60
CA ILE A 69 -6.32 23.48 -10.62
C ILE A 69 -6.93 22.08 -10.62
N LYS A 70 -7.10 21.46 -9.46
CA LYS A 70 -7.70 20.13 -9.35
C LYS A 70 -9.18 20.08 -9.76
N LEU A 71 -9.92 21.17 -9.61
CA LEU A 71 -11.27 21.29 -10.17
C LEU A 71 -11.29 21.38 -11.70
N ILE A 72 -10.23 21.94 -12.34
CA ILE A 72 -10.11 22.03 -13.80
C ILE A 72 -9.71 20.65 -14.36
N ASN A 73 -8.67 20.03 -13.80
CA ASN A 73 -8.20 18.71 -14.21
C ASN A 73 -7.49 17.99 -13.05
N THR A 74 -8.11 16.95 -12.54
CA THR A 74 -7.57 16.13 -11.42
C THR A 74 -6.34 15.33 -11.83
N ALA A 75 -6.14 15.06 -13.11
CA ALA A 75 -5.07 14.21 -13.63
C ALA A 75 -3.72 14.92 -13.76
N ILE A 76 -3.66 16.25 -13.68
CA ILE A 76 -2.40 16.99 -13.76
C ILE A 76 -1.61 16.77 -12.46
N PRO A 77 -0.41 16.17 -12.53
CA PRO A 77 0.46 16.04 -11.35
C PRO A 77 0.99 17.42 -10.92
N ILE A 78 1.03 17.63 -9.59
CA ILE A 78 1.44 18.90 -8.99
C ILE A 78 2.51 18.61 -7.93
N ILE A 79 3.66 19.29 -8.07
CA ILE A 79 4.72 19.34 -7.06
C ILE A 79 4.59 20.68 -6.35
N LEU A 80 4.43 20.67 -5.03
CA LEU A 80 4.45 21.88 -4.22
C LEU A 80 5.87 22.23 -3.81
N ILE A 81 6.21 23.53 -3.86
CA ILE A 81 7.48 24.04 -3.35
C ILE A 81 7.20 25.15 -2.32
N THR A 82 7.95 25.20 -1.22
CA THR A 82 7.82 26.28 -0.23
C THR A 82 9.11 26.49 0.56
N GLY A 83 9.37 27.75 0.95
CA GLY A 83 10.49 28.13 1.81
C GLY A 83 10.21 27.96 3.31
N TRP A 84 8.95 27.96 3.71
CA TRP A 84 8.52 27.86 5.10
C TRP A 84 7.63 26.63 5.26
N ALA A 85 8.26 25.47 5.25
CA ALA A 85 7.54 24.22 5.44
C ALA A 85 7.16 24.04 6.90
N SER A 86 5.95 24.42 7.30
CA SER A 86 5.33 23.67 8.37
C SER A 86 4.92 22.31 7.80
N ILE A 87 5.20 21.26 8.52
CA ILE A 87 4.75 19.89 8.19
C ILE A 87 3.25 19.88 7.90
N GLU A 88 2.48 20.71 8.61
CA GLU A 88 1.03 20.88 8.44
C GLU A 88 0.64 21.38 7.04
N LEU A 89 1.40 22.29 6.46
CA LEU A 89 1.10 22.85 5.13
C LEU A 89 1.39 21.85 4.01
N ALA A 90 2.49 21.10 4.13
CA ALA A 90 2.80 20.00 3.22
C ALA A 90 1.69 18.96 3.20
N VAL A 91 1.24 18.59 4.38
CA VAL A 91 0.14 17.66 4.63
C VAL A 91 -1.16 18.12 4.00
N GLN A 92 -1.56 19.37 4.22
CA GLN A 92 -2.76 19.94 3.63
C GLN A 92 -2.69 19.94 2.10
N GLY A 93 -1.52 20.27 1.52
CA GLY A 93 -1.29 20.24 0.09
C GLY A 93 -1.45 18.85 -0.51
N MET A 94 -0.87 17.84 0.13
CA MET A 94 -1.02 16.45 -0.30
C MET A 94 -2.48 15.96 -0.21
N LYS A 95 -3.19 16.28 0.88
CA LYS A 95 -4.64 16.02 1.02
C LYS A 95 -5.49 16.73 -0.03
N ALA A 96 -5.08 17.92 -0.46
CA ALA A 96 -5.72 18.68 -1.51
C ALA A 96 -5.40 18.15 -2.93
N GLY A 97 -4.57 17.09 -3.02
CA GLY A 97 -4.31 16.38 -4.27
C GLY A 97 -2.97 16.72 -4.94
N ALA A 98 -2.02 17.35 -4.25
CA ALA A 98 -0.64 17.43 -4.73
C ALA A 98 -0.01 16.02 -4.76
N ASN A 99 0.99 15.86 -5.63
CA ASN A 99 1.65 14.56 -5.84
C ASN A 99 3.01 14.49 -5.17
N ASP A 100 3.64 15.64 -4.89
CA ASP A 100 4.90 15.73 -4.16
C ASP A 100 5.04 17.09 -3.50
N PHE A 101 6.00 17.17 -2.55
CA PHE A 101 6.29 18.37 -1.79
C PHE A 101 7.80 18.54 -1.58
N ILE A 102 8.34 19.72 -1.90
CA ILE A 102 9.77 20.00 -1.87
C ILE A 102 10.04 21.31 -1.11
N ASN A 103 10.98 21.27 -0.16
CA ASN A 103 11.39 22.46 0.60
C ASN A 103 12.43 23.29 -0.17
N LYS A 104 12.33 24.62 -0.06
CA LYS A 104 13.41 25.57 -0.42
C LYS A 104 14.40 25.68 0.76
N PRO A 105 15.72 25.58 0.55
CA PRO A 105 16.41 25.27 -0.70
C PRO A 105 16.30 23.77 -1.04
N TRP A 106 16.15 23.48 -2.30
CA TRP A 106 16.00 22.11 -2.79
C TRP A 106 17.31 21.48 -3.26
N ASN A 107 17.29 20.16 -3.39
CA ASN A 107 18.32 19.42 -4.11
C ASN A 107 17.86 19.21 -5.57
N ASN A 108 18.68 19.64 -6.54
CA ASN A 108 18.36 19.55 -7.96
C ASN A 108 18.01 18.11 -8.40
N ASN A 109 18.78 17.12 -7.93
CA ASN A 109 18.51 15.71 -8.25
C ASN A 109 17.16 15.25 -7.74
N HIS A 110 16.71 15.77 -6.59
CA HIS A 110 15.40 15.42 -6.04
C HIS A 110 14.25 15.96 -6.91
N ILE A 111 14.33 17.26 -7.32
CA ILE A 111 13.34 17.85 -8.23
C ILE A 111 13.28 17.08 -9.55
N LEU A 112 14.42 16.84 -10.17
CA LEU A 112 14.50 16.14 -11.45
C LEU A 112 13.90 14.72 -11.36
N GLN A 113 14.20 14.02 -10.27
CA GLN A 113 13.66 12.70 -10.00
C GLN A 113 12.13 12.72 -9.83
N SER A 114 11.58 13.67 -9.05
CA SER A 114 10.14 13.82 -8.85
C SER A 114 9.43 14.16 -10.16
N VAL A 115 9.97 15.11 -10.93
CA VAL A 115 9.42 15.48 -12.24
C VAL A 115 9.40 14.30 -13.20
N LYS A 116 10.54 13.62 -13.36
CA LYS A 116 10.63 12.45 -14.23
C LYS A 116 9.64 11.37 -13.83
N THR A 117 9.58 11.02 -12.56
CA THR A 117 8.68 9.99 -12.03
C THR A 117 7.21 10.31 -12.33
N LEU A 118 6.80 11.56 -12.09
CA LEU A 118 5.40 11.96 -12.27
C LEU A 118 5.00 12.05 -13.75
N LEU A 119 5.91 12.45 -14.64
CA LEU A 119 5.69 12.46 -16.09
C LEU A 119 5.62 11.04 -16.65
N ASP A 120 6.54 10.16 -16.26
CA ASP A 120 6.56 8.75 -16.69
C ASP A 120 5.27 8.01 -16.28
N LEU A 121 4.68 8.38 -15.14
CA LEU A 121 3.39 7.84 -14.69
C LEU A 121 2.20 8.32 -15.55
N LYS A 122 2.29 9.51 -16.16
CA LYS A 122 1.21 10.09 -16.98
C LYS A 122 1.18 9.56 -18.41
N GLU A 123 2.34 9.38 -19.04
CA GLU A 123 2.44 9.13 -20.50
C GLU A 123 1.83 7.80 -20.97
N LYS A 124 1.63 6.80 -20.09
CA LYS A 124 1.28 5.43 -20.50
C LYS A 124 -0.03 4.90 -19.96
N LYS A 125 -1.09 5.72 -19.91
CA LYS A 125 -2.43 5.23 -19.54
C LYS A 125 -3.20 4.51 -20.67
N THR A 126 -2.63 4.32 -21.87
CA THR A 126 -3.41 4.00 -23.08
C THR A 126 -3.16 2.63 -23.72
N GLU A 127 -2.21 1.81 -23.28
CA GLU A 127 -2.02 0.46 -23.83
C GLU A 127 -1.97 -0.56 -22.70
N HIS A 128 -2.98 -1.42 -22.58
CA HIS A 128 -2.93 -2.58 -21.71
C HIS A 128 -1.92 -3.60 -22.25
N HIS A 129 -0.75 -3.65 -21.64
CA HIS A 129 0.26 -4.65 -21.98
C HIS A 129 -0.19 -6.05 -21.55
N THR A 130 -0.05 -7.02 -22.46
CA THR A 130 -0.24 -8.42 -22.09
C THR A 130 0.89 -8.88 -21.17
N ARG A 131 0.65 -9.89 -20.35
CA ARG A 131 1.68 -10.48 -19.48
C ARG A 131 2.97 -10.81 -20.23
N LYS A 132 2.88 -11.40 -21.42
CA LYS A 132 4.01 -11.74 -22.28
C LYS A 132 4.84 -10.52 -22.71
N GLN A 133 4.20 -9.39 -22.94
CA GLN A 133 4.91 -8.13 -23.28
C GLN A 133 5.66 -7.58 -22.08
N LEU A 134 5.06 -7.60 -20.90
CA LEU A 134 5.70 -7.17 -19.65
C LEU A 134 6.91 -8.05 -19.31
N ASP A 135 6.79 -9.37 -19.44
CA ASP A 135 7.89 -10.32 -19.15
C ASP A 135 9.05 -10.24 -20.13
N LYS A 136 8.84 -9.66 -21.34
CA LYS A 136 9.96 -9.39 -22.29
C LYS A 136 10.80 -8.19 -21.86
N THR A 137 10.17 -7.21 -21.19
CA THR A 137 10.83 -5.94 -20.84
C THR A 137 11.34 -5.94 -19.40
N TYR A 138 10.63 -6.62 -18.51
CA TYR A 138 10.86 -6.62 -17.08
C TYR A 138 10.99 -8.03 -16.51
N ASN A 139 11.69 -8.16 -15.40
CA ASN A 139 11.84 -9.42 -14.68
C ASN A 139 10.71 -9.58 -13.64
N PHE A 140 9.65 -10.32 -14.00
CA PHE A 140 8.53 -10.64 -13.11
C PHE A 140 8.35 -12.13 -12.89
N GLN A 141 9.43 -12.93 -13.04
CA GLN A 141 9.39 -14.41 -13.01
C GLN A 141 8.78 -15.02 -11.75
N HIS A 142 8.90 -14.32 -10.61
CA HIS A 142 8.37 -14.80 -9.33
C HIS A 142 6.94 -14.33 -9.04
N ILE A 143 6.34 -13.54 -9.93
CA ILE A 143 4.97 -13.05 -9.77
C ILE A 143 4.06 -13.82 -10.70
N ILE A 144 3.07 -14.50 -10.14
CA ILE A 144 2.05 -15.23 -10.88
C ILE A 144 0.77 -14.40 -10.88
N GLY A 145 0.23 -14.14 -12.07
CA GLY A 145 -1.01 -13.40 -12.25
C GLY A 145 -1.13 -12.83 -13.66
N GLU A 146 -2.34 -12.91 -14.20
CA GLU A 146 -2.76 -12.41 -15.50
C GLU A 146 -4.05 -11.60 -15.40
N ASP A 147 -4.56 -11.40 -14.19
CA ASP A 147 -5.73 -10.54 -13.98
C ASP A 147 -5.40 -9.09 -14.39
N PRO A 148 -6.30 -8.38 -15.09
CA PRO A 148 -6.04 -7.00 -15.55
C PRO A 148 -5.56 -6.07 -14.44
N LYS A 149 -6.13 -6.14 -13.24
CA LYS A 149 -5.68 -5.35 -12.08
C LYS A 149 -4.23 -5.62 -11.72
N MET A 150 -3.80 -6.87 -11.87
CA MET A 150 -2.42 -7.25 -11.59
C MET A 150 -1.48 -6.79 -12.70
N LEU A 151 -1.90 -6.85 -13.96
CA LEU A 151 -1.12 -6.35 -15.11
C LEU A 151 -0.88 -4.84 -15.01
N ASP A 152 -1.88 -4.05 -14.62
CA ASP A 152 -1.76 -2.60 -14.40
C ASP A 152 -0.72 -2.28 -13.30
N ILE A 153 -0.70 -3.08 -12.25
CA ILE A 153 0.29 -2.96 -11.16
C ILE A 153 1.68 -3.30 -11.69
N LEU A 154 1.86 -4.40 -12.41
CA LEU A 154 3.14 -4.80 -12.99
C LEU A 154 3.69 -3.76 -13.96
N GLU A 155 2.83 -3.16 -14.77
CA GLU A 155 3.19 -2.07 -15.64
C GLU A 155 3.66 -0.84 -14.84
N THR A 156 2.94 -0.48 -13.78
CA THR A 156 3.34 0.61 -12.88
C THR A 156 4.69 0.31 -12.24
N ILE A 157 4.91 -0.92 -11.75
CA ILE A 157 6.20 -1.34 -11.17
C ILE A 157 7.31 -1.18 -12.21
N GLY A 158 7.11 -1.64 -13.43
CA GLY A 158 8.11 -1.55 -14.49
C GLY A 158 8.55 -0.09 -14.74
N ARG A 159 7.59 0.85 -14.75
CA ARG A 159 7.86 2.28 -14.94
C ARG A 159 8.64 2.88 -13.77
N VAL A 160 8.20 2.60 -12.53
CA VAL A 160 8.79 3.22 -11.33
C VAL A 160 10.07 2.53 -10.86
N ALA A 161 10.31 1.29 -11.28
CA ALA A 161 11.49 0.54 -10.86
C ALA A 161 12.81 1.23 -11.26
N GLY A 162 12.84 1.87 -12.43
CA GLY A 162 14.00 2.63 -12.92
C GLY A 162 14.31 3.92 -12.16
N THR A 163 13.47 4.32 -11.21
CA THR A 163 13.67 5.54 -10.38
C THR A 163 14.16 5.18 -8.99
N ASP A 164 14.67 6.16 -8.24
CA ASP A 164 15.00 6.02 -6.81
C ASP A 164 13.86 6.44 -5.87
N ALA A 165 12.65 6.63 -6.42
CA ALA A 165 11.47 7.02 -5.68
C ALA A 165 11.16 6.03 -4.54
N SER A 166 10.73 6.57 -3.38
CA SER A 166 10.18 5.76 -2.30
C SER A 166 8.82 5.17 -2.70
N ILE A 167 8.61 3.90 -2.42
CA ILE A 167 7.38 3.20 -2.80
C ILE A 167 6.73 2.61 -1.56
N LEU A 168 5.43 2.85 -1.39
CA LEU A 168 4.60 2.25 -0.37
C LEU A 168 3.67 1.21 -1.01
N ILE A 169 3.81 -0.06 -0.58
CA ILE A 169 2.99 -1.17 -1.05
C ILE A 169 1.91 -1.44 0.01
N MET A 170 0.66 -1.21 -0.36
CA MET A 170 -0.50 -1.45 0.51
C MET A 170 -1.28 -2.68 0.03
N GLY A 171 -1.83 -3.43 0.96
CA GLY A 171 -2.67 -4.58 0.66
C GLY A 171 -2.79 -5.53 1.84
N GLU A 172 -3.80 -6.38 1.81
CA GLU A 172 -4.06 -7.35 2.86
C GLU A 172 -2.87 -8.29 3.13
N SER A 173 -2.86 -8.91 4.30
CA SER A 173 -1.85 -9.93 4.61
C SER A 173 -1.94 -11.10 3.64
N GLY A 174 -0.78 -11.57 3.16
CA GLY A 174 -0.70 -12.72 2.25
C GLY A 174 -0.98 -12.41 0.77
N THR A 175 -1.10 -11.15 0.34
CA THR A 175 -1.30 -10.76 -1.07
C THR A 175 -0.05 -10.83 -1.94
N GLY A 176 1.16 -10.91 -1.33
CA GLY A 176 2.43 -11.00 -2.05
C GLY A 176 3.25 -9.71 -2.07
N LYS A 177 3.05 -8.79 -1.10
CA LYS A 177 3.76 -7.49 -1.02
C LYS A 177 5.29 -7.63 -1.08
N GLU A 178 5.84 -8.65 -0.45
CA GLU A 178 7.28 -8.93 -0.47
C GLU A 178 7.80 -9.26 -1.89
N LEU A 179 7.08 -10.09 -2.64
CA LEU A 179 7.43 -10.41 -4.04
C LEU A 179 7.38 -9.18 -4.94
N ILE A 180 6.46 -8.26 -4.68
CA ILE A 180 6.39 -6.97 -5.38
C ILE A 180 7.61 -6.11 -5.06
N ALA A 181 8.03 -6.05 -3.79
CA ALA A 181 9.23 -5.30 -3.40
C ALA A 181 10.50 -5.89 -4.04
N GLU A 182 10.62 -7.22 -4.12
CA GLU A 182 11.68 -7.90 -4.86
C GLU A 182 11.67 -7.54 -6.35
N ALA A 183 10.50 -7.58 -6.98
CA ALA A 183 10.36 -7.24 -8.39
C ALA A 183 10.74 -5.77 -8.68
N ILE A 184 10.39 -4.83 -7.79
CA ILE A 184 10.82 -3.43 -7.87
C ILE A 184 12.36 -3.35 -7.83
N HIS A 185 12.99 -4.07 -6.91
CA HIS A 185 14.45 -4.07 -6.80
C HIS A 185 15.12 -4.70 -8.04
N GLN A 186 14.65 -5.87 -8.49
CA GLN A 186 15.21 -6.60 -9.63
C GLN A 186 15.12 -5.82 -10.95
N ASN A 187 14.12 -4.94 -11.09
CA ASN A 187 13.97 -4.10 -12.27
C ASN A 187 14.55 -2.68 -12.09
N SER A 188 15.24 -2.42 -10.97
CA SER A 188 15.81 -1.12 -10.66
C SER A 188 17.25 -0.95 -11.18
N LEU A 189 17.72 0.32 -11.15
CA LEU A 189 19.14 0.63 -11.37
C LEU A 189 20.06 0.01 -10.29
N ARG A 190 19.48 -0.40 -9.15
CA ARG A 190 20.20 -1.01 -8.02
C ARG A 190 20.07 -2.54 -7.98
N ARG A 191 19.62 -3.20 -9.05
CA ARG A 191 19.37 -4.66 -9.11
C ARG A 191 20.55 -5.54 -8.71
N ASN A 192 21.78 -5.05 -8.93
CA ASN A 192 23.04 -5.75 -8.59
C ASN A 192 23.62 -5.28 -7.24
N LYS A 193 22.88 -4.53 -6.46
CA LYS A 193 23.25 -4.02 -5.13
C LYS A 193 22.47 -4.76 -4.04
N PRO A 194 22.83 -4.60 -2.76
CA PRO A 194 22.13 -5.28 -1.68
C PRO A 194 20.63 -4.99 -1.67
N PHE A 195 19.82 -6.03 -1.43
CA PHE A 195 18.40 -5.93 -1.11
C PHE A 195 18.19 -6.45 0.31
N ILE A 196 17.99 -5.55 1.24
CA ILE A 196 17.87 -5.88 2.67
C ILE A 196 16.41 -5.83 3.09
N LYS A 197 15.88 -6.97 3.51
CA LYS A 197 14.50 -7.12 4.01
C LYS A 197 14.46 -6.98 5.51
N VAL A 198 13.53 -6.22 6.03
CA VAL A 198 13.29 -6.01 7.46
C VAL A 198 11.81 -6.10 7.72
N ASN A 199 11.39 -7.06 8.53
CA ASN A 199 10.02 -7.10 9.06
C ASN A 199 9.99 -6.34 10.38
N LEU A 200 9.37 -5.17 10.38
CA LEU A 200 9.33 -4.26 11.53
C LEU A 200 8.39 -4.76 12.63
N GLY A 201 7.32 -5.49 12.28
CA GLY A 201 6.43 -6.10 13.26
C GLY A 201 7.07 -7.22 14.09
N GLY A 202 8.18 -7.80 13.60
CA GLY A 202 8.96 -8.82 14.29
C GLY A 202 10.07 -8.27 15.21
N ILE A 203 10.30 -6.95 15.24
CA ILE A 203 11.38 -6.32 16.02
C ILE A 203 10.76 -5.64 17.24
N SER A 204 11.23 -6.01 18.44
CA SER A 204 10.82 -5.29 19.66
C SER A 204 11.37 -3.86 19.66
N THR A 205 10.63 -2.93 20.29
CA THR A 205 11.02 -1.52 20.42
C THR A 205 12.44 -1.35 21.00
N SER A 206 12.83 -2.16 21.97
CA SER A 206 14.15 -2.12 22.59
C SER A 206 15.30 -2.55 21.66
N LEU A 207 15.01 -3.38 20.65
CA LEU A 207 15.99 -3.88 19.70
C LEU A 207 16.01 -3.08 18.38
N PHE A 208 15.01 -2.22 18.15
CA PHE A 208 14.86 -1.50 16.89
C PHE A 208 16.13 -0.74 16.49
N GLU A 209 16.69 0.07 17.39
CA GLU A 209 17.87 0.86 17.10
C GLU A 209 19.08 -0.02 16.78
N SER A 210 19.31 -1.04 17.60
CA SER A 210 20.40 -1.98 17.43
C SER A 210 20.31 -2.74 16.10
N GLU A 211 19.09 -3.18 15.71
CA GLU A 211 18.87 -3.84 14.42
C GLU A 211 19.06 -2.88 13.25
N MET A 212 18.46 -1.69 13.30
CA MET A 212 18.40 -0.78 12.17
C MET A 212 19.73 -0.03 11.96
N PHE A 213 20.36 0.44 13.05
CA PHE A 213 21.54 1.32 13.01
C PHE A 213 22.82 0.63 13.42
N GLY A 214 22.72 -0.54 14.08
CA GLY A 214 23.85 -1.26 14.63
C GLY A 214 24.30 -0.71 15.99
N HIS A 215 25.26 -1.37 16.62
CA HIS A 215 25.85 -0.95 17.88
C HIS A 215 27.33 -1.29 17.96
N VAL A 216 28.07 -0.54 18.77
CA VAL A 216 29.43 -0.89 19.16
C VAL A 216 29.42 -1.69 20.46
N ARG A 217 30.45 -2.46 20.69
CA ARG A 217 30.63 -3.22 21.93
C ARG A 217 30.51 -2.29 23.14
N GLY A 218 29.72 -2.69 24.12
CA GLY A 218 29.48 -1.91 25.35
C GLY A 218 28.41 -0.81 25.23
N ALA A 219 27.71 -0.70 24.12
CA ALA A 219 26.62 0.28 23.93
C ALA A 219 25.45 0.06 24.91
N PHE A 220 25.23 -1.18 25.36
CA PHE A 220 24.26 -1.59 26.39
C PHE A 220 24.73 -2.90 27.05
N THR A 221 24.09 -3.31 28.12
CA THR A 221 24.54 -4.41 29.02
C THR A 221 24.92 -5.68 28.26
N ASP A 222 24.15 -6.06 27.21
CA ASP A 222 24.37 -7.29 26.45
C ASP A 222 25.12 -7.06 25.12
N ALA A 223 25.62 -5.86 24.85
CA ALA A 223 26.40 -5.55 23.65
C ALA A 223 27.84 -6.11 23.74
N ARG A 224 27.99 -7.43 23.57
CA ARG A 224 29.28 -8.14 23.69
C ARG A 224 30.21 -7.93 22.48
N PHE A 225 29.63 -7.68 21.31
CA PHE A 225 30.33 -7.51 20.02
C PHE A 225 29.75 -6.32 19.27
N ASP A 226 30.48 -5.81 18.28
CA ASP A 226 29.94 -4.84 17.33
C ASP A 226 28.91 -5.50 16.43
N ARG A 227 27.86 -4.75 16.05
CA ARG A 227 26.84 -5.20 15.10
C ARG A 227 26.62 -4.17 14.03
N ILE A 228 26.65 -4.63 12.75
CA ILE A 228 26.32 -3.82 11.59
C ILE A 228 24.80 -3.72 11.49
N GLY A 229 24.28 -2.49 11.35
CA GLY A 229 22.86 -2.20 11.20
C GLY A 229 22.32 -2.46 9.79
N ARG A 230 20.99 -2.61 9.66
CA ARG A 230 20.31 -2.87 8.39
C ARG A 230 20.51 -1.75 7.37
N PHE A 231 20.55 -0.50 7.80
CA PHE A 231 20.82 0.63 6.89
C PHE A 231 22.23 0.56 6.31
N GLU A 232 23.22 0.21 7.08
CA GLU A 232 24.60 0.04 6.59
C GLU A 232 24.68 -1.10 5.59
N MET A 233 24.04 -2.24 5.89
CA MET A 233 23.99 -3.39 4.97
C MET A 233 23.29 -3.05 3.65
N ALA A 234 22.28 -2.17 3.68
CA ALA A 234 21.52 -1.74 2.51
C ALA A 234 22.21 -0.61 1.71
N ASN A 235 23.34 -0.09 2.18
CA ASN A 235 23.98 1.07 1.56
C ASN A 235 24.27 0.85 0.07
N LYS A 236 23.94 1.85 -0.75
CA LYS A 236 23.92 1.84 -2.21
C LYS A 236 22.93 0.86 -2.85
N GLY A 237 22.12 0.18 -2.04
CA GLY A 237 21.12 -0.79 -2.46
C GLY A 237 19.69 -0.34 -2.18
N THR A 238 18.86 -1.30 -1.81
CA THR A 238 17.43 -1.09 -1.46
C THR A 238 17.15 -1.69 -0.09
N ILE A 239 16.46 -0.94 0.76
CA ILE A 239 15.91 -1.46 2.00
C ILE A 239 14.40 -1.66 1.83
N PHE A 240 13.91 -2.85 2.16
CA PHE A 240 12.49 -3.18 2.21
C PHE A 240 12.04 -3.25 3.66
N LEU A 241 11.10 -2.38 4.03
CA LEU A 241 10.54 -2.25 5.38
C LEU A 241 9.11 -2.80 5.37
N ASP A 242 8.95 -4.05 5.76
CA ASP A 242 7.62 -4.67 5.86
C ASP A 242 6.97 -4.35 7.20
N GLU A 243 5.63 -4.27 7.19
CA GLU A 243 4.79 -3.96 8.35
C GLU A 243 5.15 -2.60 8.99
N ILE A 244 5.39 -1.56 8.14
CA ILE A 244 5.78 -0.21 8.60
C ILE A 244 4.77 0.39 9.58
N GLY A 245 3.48 0.03 9.48
CA GLY A 245 2.43 0.46 10.40
C GLY A 245 2.51 -0.14 11.80
N ASP A 246 3.46 -1.04 12.08
CA ASP A 246 3.64 -1.64 13.41
C ASP A 246 4.67 -0.89 14.26
N LEU A 247 5.35 0.11 13.69
CA LEU A 247 6.33 0.92 14.41
C LEU A 247 5.70 1.75 15.54
N ASP A 248 6.33 1.73 16.70
CA ASP A 248 6.02 2.65 17.79
C ASP A 248 6.46 4.09 17.48
N ALA A 249 5.91 5.07 18.20
CA ALA A 249 6.14 6.49 17.93
C ALA A 249 7.63 6.90 18.03
N GLY A 250 8.41 6.29 18.92
CA GLY A 250 9.83 6.57 19.06
C GLY A 250 10.64 6.09 17.86
N SER A 251 10.36 4.87 17.40
CA SER A 251 10.98 4.28 16.21
C SER A 251 10.62 5.04 14.93
N GLN A 252 9.39 5.57 14.82
CA GLN A 252 8.97 6.41 13.69
C GLN A 252 9.82 7.69 13.57
N VAL A 253 10.10 8.37 14.70
CA VAL A 253 10.96 9.58 14.71
C VAL A 253 12.37 9.27 14.22
N LYS A 254 12.96 8.16 14.69
CA LYS A 254 14.32 7.76 14.32
C LYS A 254 14.41 7.38 12.85
N LEU A 255 13.42 6.63 12.36
CA LEU A 255 13.34 6.27 10.96
C LEU A 255 13.22 7.52 10.07
N LEU A 256 12.34 8.45 10.44
CA LEU A 256 12.15 9.72 9.70
C LEU A 256 13.46 10.49 9.53
N ARG A 257 14.24 10.65 10.61
CA ARG A 257 15.55 11.35 10.56
C ARG A 257 16.47 10.72 9.52
N VAL A 258 16.61 9.40 9.51
CA VAL A 258 17.47 8.71 8.53
C VAL A 258 16.96 8.91 7.11
N LEU A 259 15.65 8.88 6.90
CA LEU A 259 15.05 9.07 5.58
C LEU A 259 15.19 10.52 5.07
N GLN A 260 15.18 11.52 5.97
CA GLN A 260 15.35 12.93 5.64
C GLN A 260 16.81 13.30 5.41
N ASP A 261 17.65 13.02 6.42
CA ASP A 261 19.02 13.51 6.47
C ASP A 261 20.02 12.59 5.76
N ARG A 262 19.58 11.37 5.43
CA ARG A 262 20.44 10.32 4.87
C ARG A 262 21.64 9.98 5.76
N THR A 263 21.50 10.24 7.07
CA THR A 263 22.54 10.01 8.08
C THR A 263 21.94 9.35 9.32
N TYR A 264 22.76 8.62 10.05
CA TYR A 264 22.42 8.01 11.32
C TYR A 264 23.67 7.83 12.19
N GLU A 265 23.46 7.59 13.47
CA GLU A 265 24.52 7.25 14.43
C GLU A 265 24.38 5.80 14.88
N VAL A 266 25.51 5.13 15.05
CA VAL A 266 25.58 3.76 15.59
C VAL A 266 25.44 3.84 17.12
N LEU A 267 24.64 2.97 17.73
CA LEU A 267 24.44 2.99 19.20
C LEU A 267 25.78 2.84 19.93
N GLY A 268 25.98 3.70 20.92
CA GLY A 268 27.21 3.76 21.70
C GLY A 268 28.37 4.48 20.98
N SER A 269 28.11 5.13 19.83
CA SER A 269 29.09 5.91 19.07
C SER A 269 28.50 7.25 18.65
N SER A 270 29.26 8.33 18.74
CA SER A 270 28.89 9.67 18.23
C SER A 270 29.28 9.88 16.76
N ARG A 271 29.73 8.84 16.06
CA ARG A 271 30.10 8.96 14.64
C ARG A 271 28.87 8.90 13.77
N THR A 272 28.61 9.98 13.05
CA THR A 272 27.58 10.04 12.03
C THR A 272 28.01 9.27 10.79
N LYS A 273 27.16 8.37 10.31
CA LYS A 273 27.31 7.62 9.05
C LYS A 273 26.31 8.11 8.02
N THR A 274 26.77 8.31 6.79
CA THR A 274 25.89 8.63 5.65
C THR A 274 25.44 7.35 4.97
N VAL A 275 24.19 7.31 4.51
CA VAL A 275 23.62 6.18 3.80
C VAL A 275 22.88 6.62 2.54
N ASP A 276 23.18 5.94 1.44
CA ASP A 276 22.46 6.07 0.17
C ASP A 276 21.63 4.79 -0.05
N VAL A 277 20.34 4.85 0.23
CA VAL A 277 19.45 3.70 0.07
C VAL A 277 18.14 4.11 -0.61
N ARG A 278 17.65 3.24 -1.50
CA ARG A 278 16.28 3.27 -1.98
C ARG A 278 15.37 2.62 -0.96
N VAL A 279 14.22 3.23 -0.68
CA VAL A 279 13.29 2.75 0.34
C VAL A 279 12.03 2.19 -0.32
N VAL A 280 11.67 0.96 0.05
CA VAL A 280 10.39 0.34 -0.30
C VAL A 280 9.73 -0.08 0.99
N CYS A 281 8.52 0.37 1.25
CA CYS A 281 7.76 0.04 2.46
C CYS A 281 6.54 -0.81 2.11
N ALA A 282 6.09 -1.63 3.06
CA ALA A 282 4.84 -2.36 2.93
C ALA A 282 4.03 -2.34 4.23
N THR A 283 2.70 -2.38 4.09
CA THR A 283 1.78 -2.48 5.22
C THR A 283 0.43 -3.08 4.80
N ASN A 284 -0.24 -3.70 5.75
CA ASN A 284 -1.65 -4.10 5.63
C ASN A 284 -2.58 -3.15 6.39
N LYS A 285 -2.05 -2.13 7.07
CA LYS A 285 -2.82 -1.16 7.84
C LYS A 285 -3.16 0.07 7.00
N ASN A 286 -4.27 0.70 7.30
CA ASN A 286 -4.61 2.01 6.75
C ASN A 286 -3.81 3.08 7.50
N LEU A 287 -2.75 3.60 6.87
CA LEU A 287 -1.89 4.61 7.50
C LEU A 287 -2.59 5.96 7.66
N ASP A 288 -3.53 6.32 6.78
CA ASP A 288 -4.31 7.57 6.90
C ASP A 288 -5.19 7.54 8.16
N ASP A 289 -5.86 6.42 8.43
CA ASP A 289 -6.61 6.21 9.67
C ASP A 289 -5.70 6.25 10.90
N MET A 290 -4.47 5.73 10.80
CA MET A 290 -3.51 5.76 11.90
C MET A 290 -2.98 7.18 12.15
N VAL A 291 -2.79 7.97 11.11
CA VAL A 291 -2.44 9.40 11.22
C VAL A 291 -3.58 10.16 11.91
N SER A 292 -4.82 9.97 11.48
CA SER A 292 -5.98 10.63 12.09
C SER A 292 -6.14 10.31 13.58
N ARG A 293 -5.71 9.12 14.02
CA ARG A 293 -5.67 8.68 15.43
C ARG A 293 -4.37 9.03 16.15
N SER A 294 -3.46 9.77 15.51
CA SER A 294 -2.13 10.12 16.04
C SER A 294 -1.27 8.92 16.45
N THR A 295 -1.49 7.75 15.85
CA THR A 295 -0.68 6.52 16.08
C THR A 295 0.41 6.33 15.04
N PHE A 296 0.35 7.05 13.92
CA PHE A 296 1.39 7.13 12.91
C PHE A 296 1.66 8.59 12.57
N ARG A 297 2.94 8.92 12.37
CA ARG A 297 3.34 10.30 12.06
C ARG A 297 3.06 10.62 10.60
N GLU A 298 2.44 11.74 10.38
CA GLU A 298 2.08 12.22 9.05
C GLU A 298 3.31 12.57 8.20
N ASP A 299 4.36 13.17 8.82
CA ASP A 299 5.62 13.50 8.16
C ASP A 299 6.38 12.24 7.66
N LEU A 300 6.35 11.17 8.43
CA LEU A 300 6.91 9.89 8.00
C LEU A 300 6.10 9.30 6.83
N LEU A 301 4.76 9.35 6.88
CA LEU A 301 3.91 8.87 5.80
C LEU A 301 4.28 9.54 4.47
N TYR A 302 4.39 10.87 4.44
CA TYR A 302 4.77 11.57 3.20
C TYR A 302 6.18 11.23 2.71
N ARG A 303 7.11 10.98 3.62
CA ARG A 303 8.47 10.62 3.21
C ARG A 303 8.60 9.24 2.59
N ILE A 304 7.76 8.29 2.98
CA ILE A 304 7.75 6.92 2.45
C ILE A 304 6.78 6.72 1.29
N ASN A 305 5.84 7.64 1.07
CA ASN A 305 4.70 7.50 0.17
C ASN A 305 4.76 8.46 -1.02
N LEU A 306 5.87 8.46 -1.78
CA LEU A 306 5.90 9.18 -3.06
C LEU A 306 5.04 8.46 -4.11
N ILE A 307 5.07 7.12 -4.10
CA ILE A 307 4.27 6.28 -4.99
C ILE A 307 3.61 5.19 -4.17
N THR A 308 2.27 5.11 -4.23
CA THR A 308 1.52 4.02 -3.60
C THR A 308 1.14 2.96 -4.61
N ILE A 309 1.37 1.69 -4.26
CA ILE A 309 0.93 0.52 -5.01
C ILE A 309 -0.08 -0.25 -4.15
N TYR A 310 -1.33 -0.34 -4.59
CA TYR A 310 -2.38 -1.10 -3.91
C TYR A 310 -2.49 -2.50 -4.51
N LEU A 311 -2.07 -3.54 -3.75
CA LEU A 311 -2.26 -4.92 -4.16
C LEU A 311 -3.69 -5.37 -3.88
N PRO A 312 -4.42 -5.83 -4.91
CA PRO A 312 -5.77 -6.35 -4.73
C PRO A 312 -5.77 -7.64 -3.93
N ALA A 313 -6.80 -7.83 -3.12
CA ALA A 313 -7.05 -9.10 -2.46
C ALA A 313 -7.28 -10.21 -3.50
N LEU A 314 -6.98 -11.47 -3.13
CA LEU A 314 -7.07 -12.60 -4.07
C LEU A 314 -8.51 -12.80 -4.61
N ARG A 315 -9.53 -12.53 -3.79
CA ARG A 315 -10.95 -12.53 -4.21
C ARG A 315 -11.29 -11.49 -5.29
N GLU A 316 -10.49 -10.45 -5.45
CA GLU A 316 -10.67 -9.41 -6.46
C GLU A 316 -9.97 -9.73 -7.80
N ARG A 317 -9.15 -10.80 -7.81
CA ARG A 317 -8.45 -11.32 -8.98
C ARG A 317 -8.64 -12.85 -9.14
N PRO A 318 -9.89 -13.30 -9.30
CA PRO A 318 -10.21 -14.74 -9.31
C PRO A 318 -9.57 -15.49 -10.48
N LYS A 319 -9.18 -14.79 -11.56
CA LYS A 319 -8.47 -15.38 -12.70
C LYS A 319 -7.06 -15.88 -12.35
N ASP A 320 -6.45 -15.33 -11.32
CA ASP A 320 -5.12 -15.74 -10.89
C ASP A 320 -5.14 -17.02 -10.03
N ILE A 321 -6.29 -17.39 -9.45
CA ILE A 321 -6.39 -18.56 -8.56
C ILE A 321 -6.00 -19.86 -9.25
N PRO A 322 -6.49 -20.21 -10.45
CA PRO A 322 -6.06 -21.42 -11.14
C PRO A 322 -4.56 -21.45 -11.41
N LEU A 323 -3.97 -20.34 -11.87
CA LEU A 323 -2.54 -20.23 -12.15
C LEU A 323 -1.68 -20.44 -10.89
N LEU A 324 -2.12 -19.88 -9.76
CA LEU A 324 -1.47 -20.08 -8.47
C LEU A 324 -1.58 -21.53 -7.99
N VAL A 325 -2.75 -22.14 -8.13
CA VAL A 325 -2.98 -23.55 -7.77
C VAL A 325 -2.09 -24.46 -8.61
N ASP A 326 -2.05 -24.26 -9.93
CA ASP A 326 -1.21 -25.06 -10.84
C ASP A 326 0.28 -24.93 -10.47
N PHE A 327 0.73 -23.72 -10.16
CA PHE A 327 2.09 -23.49 -9.69
C PHE A 327 2.40 -24.22 -8.37
N PHE A 328 1.48 -24.18 -7.40
CA PHE A 328 1.67 -24.90 -6.14
C PHE A 328 1.67 -26.40 -6.34
N ILE A 329 0.73 -26.94 -7.13
CA ILE A 329 0.68 -28.36 -7.48
C ILE A 329 1.99 -28.80 -8.15
N HIS A 330 2.47 -28.02 -9.14
CA HIS A 330 3.72 -28.35 -9.84
C HIS A 330 4.91 -28.51 -8.87
N ASN A 331 5.09 -27.54 -7.97
CA ASN A 331 6.17 -27.59 -6.99
C ASN A 331 5.99 -28.75 -5.97
N LEU A 332 4.76 -29.03 -5.57
CA LEU A 332 4.47 -30.04 -4.55
C LEU A 332 4.50 -31.47 -5.10
N LYS A 333 4.33 -31.66 -6.42
CA LYS A 333 4.55 -32.97 -7.11
C LYS A 333 5.94 -33.49 -6.85
N GLU A 334 6.94 -32.64 -7.01
CA GLU A 334 8.34 -33.01 -6.81
C GLU A 334 8.66 -33.27 -5.33
N ILE A 335 8.20 -32.35 -4.44
CA ILE A 335 8.47 -32.44 -2.99
C ILE A 335 7.88 -33.71 -2.37
N TYR A 336 6.65 -34.08 -2.75
CA TYR A 336 5.92 -35.22 -2.16
C TYR A 336 5.99 -36.49 -3.02
N ASN A 337 6.77 -36.47 -4.12
CA ASN A 337 6.93 -37.58 -5.06
C ASN A 337 5.59 -38.15 -5.55
N ARG A 338 4.66 -37.25 -5.91
CA ARG A 338 3.33 -37.55 -6.42
C ARG A 338 3.14 -36.95 -7.83
N PRO A 339 3.70 -37.55 -8.88
CA PRO A 339 3.75 -36.95 -10.23
C PRO A 339 2.38 -36.77 -10.89
N ASN A 340 1.39 -37.57 -10.49
CA ASN A 340 0.03 -37.56 -11.07
C ASN A 340 -0.91 -36.58 -10.38
N LEU A 341 -0.46 -35.83 -9.36
CA LEU A 341 -1.30 -34.86 -8.66
C LEU A 341 -1.95 -33.87 -9.62
N SER A 342 -3.26 -33.70 -9.49
CA SER A 342 -4.07 -32.78 -10.26
C SER A 342 -5.21 -32.22 -9.42
N VAL A 343 -5.85 -31.15 -9.88
CA VAL A 343 -7.05 -30.59 -9.26
C VAL A 343 -8.20 -30.66 -10.26
N ALA A 344 -9.32 -31.21 -9.84
CA ALA A 344 -10.50 -31.30 -10.68
C ALA A 344 -10.97 -29.91 -11.12
N PRO A 345 -11.41 -29.71 -12.38
CA PRO A 345 -11.89 -28.42 -12.87
C PRO A 345 -13.05 -27.82 -12.05
N THR A 346 -13.88 -28.68 -11.46
CA THR A 346 -14.96 -28.28 -10.55
C THR A 346 -14.41 -27.70 -9.25
N ALA A 347 -13.33 -28.25 -8.71
CA ALA A 347 -12.67 -27.77 -7.51
C ALA A 347 -11.95 -26.41 -7.77
N LEU A 348 -11.34 -26.23 -8.94
CA LEU A 348 -10.76 -24.93 -9.32
C LEU A 348 -11.82 -23.83 -9.37
N LYS A 349 -12.97 -24.09 -10.01
CA LYS A 349 -14.09 -23.13 -10.05
C LYS A 349 -14.62 -22.80 -8.65
N TRP A 350 -14.67 -23.80 -7.77
CA TRP A 350 -15.10 -23.60 -6.39
C TRP A 350 -14.08 -22.77 -5.59
N LEU A 351 -12.79 -23.02 -5.74
CA LEU A 351 -11.72 -22.22 -5.12
C LEU A 351 -11.77 -20.74 -5.52
N GLN A 352 -12.14 -20.44 -6.78
CA GLN A 352 -12.31 -19.08 -7.28
C GLN A 352 -13.43 -18.29 -6.58
N GLN A 353 -14.40 -18.98 -5.98
CA GLN A 353 -15.53 -18.38 -5.28
C GLN A 353 -15.29 -18.17 -3.79
N LEU A 354 -14.18 -18.69 -3.26
CA LEU A 354 -13.87 -18.57 -1.85
C LEU A 354 -13.41 -17.16 -1.49
N PRO A 355 -13.80 -16.64 -0.30
CA PRO A 355 -13.41 -15.29 0.15
C PRO A 355 -11.91 -15.15 0.47
N LEU A 356 -11.24 -16.23 0.83
CA LEU A 356 -9.79 -16.34 1.12
C LEU A 356 -9.20 -15.12 1.85
N PRO A 357 -9.62 -14.80 3.07
CA PRO A 357 -9.15 -13.59 3.78
C PRO A 357 -7.64 -13.59 4.08
N GLY A 358 -6.98 -14.75 4.04
CA GLY A 358 -5.52 -14.87 4.11
C GLY A 358 -4.83 -14.91 2.75
N ASN A 359 -5.56 -14.61 1.68
CA ASN A 359 -5.07 -14.44 0.31
C ASN A 359 -4.22 -15.62 -0.20
N ILE A 360 -3.11 -15.34 -0.88
CA ILE A 360 -2.22 -16.37 -1.46
C ILE A 360 -1.63 -17.28 -0.37
N ARG A 361 -1.31 -16.70 0.81
CA ARG A 361 -0.78 -17.51 1.93
C ARG A 361 -1.80 -18.55 2.39
N GLN A 362 -3.08 -18.18 2.47
CA GLN A 362 -4.13 -19.12 2.83
C GLN A 362 -4.37 -20.15 1.71
N LEU A 363 -4.41 -19.72 0.45
CA LEU A 363 -4.58 -20.63 -0.69
C LEU A 363 -3.45 -21.66 -0.73
N LYS A 364 -2.19 -21.21 -0.62
CA LYS A 364 -1.03 -22.12 -0.56
C LYS A 364 -1.15 -23.15 0.55
N ASN A 365 -1.44 -22.70 1.77
CA ASN A 365 -1.57 -23.60 2.92
C ASN A 365 -2.76 -24.58 2.75
N LEU A 366 -3.86 -24.13 2.14
CA LEU A 366 -5.01 -24.97 1.85
C LEU A 366 -4.63 -26.07 0.85
N VAL A 367 -4.01 -25.73 -0.27
CA VAL A 367 -3.55 -26.67 -1.29
C VAL A 367 -2.57 -27.68 -0.69
N GLU A 368 -1.54 -27.21 0.00
CA GLU A 368 -0.52 -28.07 0.62
C GLU A 368 -1.12 -29.02 1.64
N ARG A 369 -1.98 -28.54 2.54
CA ARG A 369 -2.66 -29.38 3.53
C ARG A 369 -3.56 -30.42 2.86
N THR A 370 -4.27 -30.04 1.81
CA THR A 370 -5.14 -30.97 1.07
C THR A 370 -4.32 -32.10 0.44
N ILE A 371 -3.16 -31.78 -0.14
CA ILE A 371 -2.25 -32.80 -0.72
C ILE A 371 -1.73 -33.76 0.34
N LEU A 372 -1.36 -33.24 1.50
CA LEU A 372 -0.82 -34.07 2.60
C LEU A 372 -1.85 -35.04 3.20
N VAL A 373 -3.14 -34.65 3.21
CA VAL A 373 -4.20 -35.42 3.83
C VAL A 373 -4.92 -36.33 2.84
N SER A 374 -5.12 -35.88 1.58
CA SER A 374 -5.79 -36.66 0.56
C SER A 374 -4.90 -37.81 0.04
N LYS A 375 -5.52 -38.98 -0.09
CA LYS A 375 -4.89 -40.16 -0.71
C LYS A 375 -5.06 -40.17 -2.22
N ASN A 376 -5.98 -39.38 -2.77
CA ASN A 376 -6.29 -39.31 -4.18
C ASN A 376 -5.32 -38.39 -4.91
N ASP A 377 -4.92 -38.76 -6.13
CA ASP A 377 -4.10 -37.90 -6.97
C ASP A 377 -4.89 -36.79 -7.66
N GLU A 378 -6.20 -36.99 -7.88
CA GLU A 378 -7.09 -35.92 -8.33
C GLU A 378 -7.86 -35.36 -7.13
N LEU A 379 -7.58 -34.07 -6.80
CA LEU A 379 -8.17 -33.37 -5.67
C LEU A 379 -9.53 -32.78 -6.05
N ASN A 380 -10.58 -33.17 -5.31
CA ASN A 380 -11.96 -32.76 -5.51
C ASN A 380 -12.39 -31.69 -4.48
N ILE A 381 -13.60 -31.13 -4.65
CA ILE A 381 -14.17 -30.12 -3.74
C ILE A 381 -14.19 -30.60 -2.29
N ASP A 382 -14.55 -31.86 -2.06
CA ASP A 382 -14.68 -32.38 -0.70
C ASP A 382 -13.34 -32.54 0.00
N ASP A 383 -12.25 -32.82 -0.75
CA ASP A 383 -10.88 -32.83 -0.22
C ASP A 383 -10.51 -31.44 0.33
N PHE A 384 -10.81 -30.38 -0.41
CA PHE A 384 -10.54 -29.00 0.02
C PHE A 384 -11.48 -28.53 1.14
N ARG A 385 -12.77 -28.87 1.08
CA ARG A 385 -13.76 -28.47 2.07
C ARG A 385 -13.43 -29.02 3.46
N SER A 386 -13.03 -30.28 3.55
CA SER A 386 -12.62 -30.90 4.81
C SER A 386 -11.47 -30.16 5.48
N GLN A 387 -10.55 -29.59 4.69
CA GLN A 387 -9.40 -28.86 5.21
C GLN A 387 -9.73 -27.40 5.58
N LEU A 388 -10.76 -26.81 4.96
CA LEU A 388 -11.24 -25.47 5.32
C LEU A 388 -11.96 -25.48 6.68
N GLU A 389 -12.76 -26.49 6.95
CA GLU A 389 -13.51 -26.63 8.22
C GLU A 389 -12.56 -26.80 9.44
N LEU A 390 -11.41 -27.42 9.23
CA LEU A 390 -10.36 -27.56 10.25
C LEU A 390 -9.55 -26.28 10.50
N SER A 391 -9.65 -25.28 9.64
CA SER A 391 -8.97 -24.01 9.83
C SER A 391 -9.76 -23.16 10.83
N PRO A 392 -9.13 -22.60 11.89
CA PRO A 392 -9.82 -21.68 12.78
C PRO A 392 -10.21 -20.45 11.97
N VAL A 393 -11.48 -20.40 11.59
CA VAL A 393 -12.08 -19.21 11.01
C VAL A 393 -11.94 -18.13 12.09
N LYS A 394 -11.06 -17.16 11.91
CA LYS A 394 -11.18 -15.90 12.66
C LYS A 394 -12.57 -15.40 12.31
N LYS A 395 -13.49 -15.46 13.30
CA LYS A 395 -14.83 -14.85 13.17
C LYS A 395 -14.58 -13.48 12.58
N GLY A 396 -15.04 -13.23 11.35
CA GLY A 396 -14.84 -11.96 10.66
C GLY A 396 -15.23 -10.87 11.63
N ASN A 397 -14.45 -9.81 11.71
CA ASN A 397 -14.84 -8.61 12.43
C ASN A 397 -16.23 -8.25 11.92
N ILE A 398 -17.22 -8.36 12.79
CA ILE A 398 -18.57 -7.85 12.51
C ILE A 398 -18.35 -6.38 12.24
N GLN A 399 -18.44 -5.95 10.99
CA GLN A 399 -18.48 -4.52 10.67
C GLN A 399 -19.82 -4.02 11.22
N LEU A 400 -19.78 -3.56 12.44
CA LEU A 400 -20.92 -2.80 12.98
C LEU A 400 -21.02 -1.50 12.18
N PRO A 401 -22.25 -1.05 11.87
CA PRO A 401 -22.46 0.25 11.24
C PRO A 401 -21.76 1.34 12.06
N GLY A 402 -21.23 2.36 11.38
CA GLY A 402 -20.57 3.48 12.08
C GLY A 402 -21.47 4.10 13.14
N ILE A 403 -20.88 4.54 14.24
CA ILE A 403 -21.63 5.20 15.33
C ILE A 403 -22.42 6.39 14.73
N GLY A 404 -23.74 6.42 14.94
CA GLY A 404 -24.64 7.47 14.44
C GLY A 404 -25.26 7.21 13.07
N THR A 405 -24.94 6.09 12.38
CA THR A 405 -25.57 5.73 11.08
C THR A 405 -26.88 4.95 11.25
N LEU A 406 -26.98 4.15 12.29
CA LEU A 406 -28.18 3.37 12.65
C LEU A 406 -28.42 3.46 14.16
N THR A 407 -29.67 3.42 14.54
CA THR A 407 -30.11 3.31 15.95
C THR A 407 -29.95 1.83 16.42
N LEU A 408 -29.91 1.59 17.72
CA LEU A 408 -29.88 0.22 18.28
C LEU A 408 -31.11 -0.58 17.84
N GLU A 409 -32.26 0.04 17.71
CA GLU A 409 -33.47 -0.62 17.23
C GLU A 409 -33.37 -1.03 15.76
N GLU A 410 -32.86 -0.18 14.91
CA GLU A 410 -32.61 -0.51 13.49
C GLU A 410 -31.61 -1.64 13.31
N VAL A 411 -30.54 -1.66 14.10
CA VAL A 411 -29.56 -2.78 14.12
C VAL A 411 -30.22 -4.06 14.60
N GLU A 412 -31.04 -4.01 15.64
CA GLU A 412 -31.76 -5.18 16.17
C GLU A 412 -32.72 -5.74 15.12
N VAL A 413 -33.51 -4.90 14.46
CA VAL A 413 -34.44 -5.28 13.37
C VAL A 413 -33.69 -5.96 12.22
N GLU A 414 -32.58 -5.39 11.78
CA GLU A 414 -31.78 -5.93 10.68
C GLU A 414 -31.18 -7.29 11.05
N MET A 415 -30.68 -7.44 12.28
CA MET A 415 -30.14 -8.72 12.77
C MET A 415 -31.22 -9.80 12.88
N ILE A 416 -32.43 -9.46 13.31
CA ILE A 416 -33.56 -10.38 13.37
C ILE A 416 -33.96 -10.84 11.96
N LYS A 417 -34.10 -9.90 11.00
CA LYS A 417 -34.42 -10.23 9.61
C LYS A 417 -33.41 -11.19 8.98
N ARG A 418 -32.11 -10.89 9.14
CA ARG A 418 -31.02 -11.75 8.64
C ARG A 418 -31.02 -13.13 9.27
N ALA A 419 -31.30 -13.23 10.56
CA ALA A 419 -31.37 -14.52 11.25
C ALA A 419 -32.58 -15.37 10.76
N LEU A 420 -33.72 -14.75 10.52
CA LEU A 420 -34.88 -15.42 9.94
C LEU A 420 -34.62 -15.91 8.51
N GLU A 421 -34.05 -15.05 7.68
CA GLU A 421 -33.68 -15.40 6.29
C GLU A 421 -32.68 -16.55 6.25
N TYR A 422 -31.62 -16.47 7.05
CA TYR A 422 -30.58 -17.52 7.13
C TYR A 422 -31.15 -18.87 7.58
N HIS A 423 -32.08 -18.87 8.52
CA HIS A 423 -32.71 -20.08 9.04
C HIS A 423 -34.02 -20.43 8.35
N LYS A 424 -34.31 -19.81 7.17
CA LYS A 424 -35.54 -20.07 6.39
C LYS A 424 -36.80 -19.97 7.26
N ASN A 425 -36.95 -18.90 8.00
CA ASN A 425 -38.02 -18.58 8.94
C ASN A 425 -38.23 -19.58 10.10
N LYS A 426 -37.28 -20.45 10.39
CA LYS A 426 -37.34 -21.33 11.56
C LYS A 426 -36.99 -20.53 12.83
N ILE A 427 -38.04 -20.15 13.56
CA ILE A 427 -37.95 -19.23 14.72
C ILE A 427 -37.08 -19.79 15.84
N SER A 428 -37.19 -21.08 16.15
CA SER A 428 -36.38 -21.72 17.19
C SER A 428 -34.87 -21.60 16.88
N LYS A 429 -34.47 -21.83 15.62
CA LYS A 429 -33.06 -21.73 15.20
C LYS A 429 -32.58 -20.29 15.13
N ALA A 430 -33.40 -19.38 14.64
CA ALA A 430 -33.12 -17.97 14.61
C ALA A 430 -32.94 -17.37 16.02
N ALA A 431 -33.78 -17.75 16.97
CA ALA A 431 -33.65 -17.34 18.37
C ALA A 431 -32.29 -17.78 18.97
N VAL A 432 -31.92 -19.03 18.81
CA VAL A 432 -30.64 -19.56 19.29
C VAL A 432 -29.46 -18.80 18.66
N SER A 433 -29.50 -18.52 17.36
CA SER A 433 -28.41 -17.77 16.68
C SER A 433 -28.28 -16.33 17.14
N LEU A 434 -29.37 -15.71 17.61
CA LEU A 434 -29.38 -14.37 18.17
C LEU A 434 -29.09 -14.34 19.69
N GLY A 435 -28.89 -15.48 20.34
CA GLY A 435 -28.71 -15.58 21.79
C GLY A 435 -29.99 -15.28 22.58
N LEU A 436 -31.17 -15.46 21.93
CA LEU A 436 -32.48 -15.18 22.51
C LEU A 436 -33.23 -16.47 22.82
N THR A 437 -34.15 -16.38 23.79
CA THR A 437 -35.19 -17.42 23.94
C THR A 437 -36.24 -17.27 22.85
N ARG A 438 -36.93 -18.37 22.49
CA ARG A 438 -38.01 -18.34 21.49
C ARG A 438 -39.06 -17.29 21.82
N SER A 439 -39.50 -17.22 23.04
CA SER A 439 -40.51 -16.21 23.52
C SER A 439 -39.98 -14.79 23.50
N ALA A 440 -38.67 -14.58 23.70
CA ALA A 440 -38.05 -13.26 23.56
C ALA A 440 -37.97 -12.81 22.09
N LEU A 441 -37.77 -13.73 21.16
CA LEU A 441 -37.79 -13.40 19.72
C LEU A 441 -39.22 -13.08 19.27
N TYR A 442 -40.25 -13.84 19.66
CA TYR A 442 -41.63 -13.51 19.33
C TYR A 442 -42.03 -12.12 19.76
N ARG A 443 -41.75 -11.72 21.02
CA ARG A 443 -42.02 -10.35 21.51
C ARG A 443 -41.36 -9.27 20.65
N ARG A 444 -40.19 -9.53 20.09
CA ARG A 444 -39.49 -8.58 19.22
C ARG A 444 -40.08 -8.56 17.81
N LEU A 445 -40.48 -9.71 17.28
CA LEU A 445 -41.20 -9.79 16.00
C LEU A 445 -42.51 -8.97 16.06
N ASP A 446 -43.25 -9.11 17.16
CA ASP A 446 -44.49 -8.35 17.38
C ASP A 446 -44.18 -6.85 17.55
N LYS A 447 -43.18 -6.51 18.38
CA LYS A 447 -42.76 -5.11 18.61
C LYS A 447 -42.39 -4.39 17.31
N TYR A 448 -41.67 -5.08 16.42
CA TYR A 448 -41.16 -4.48 15.18
C TYR A 448 -42.04 -4.79 13.96
N HIS A 449 -43.19 -5.40 14.15
CA HIS A 449 -44.16 -5.77 13.09
C HIS A 449 -43.51 -6.59 11.97
N ILE A 450 -42.60 -7.51 12.32
CA ILE A 450 -41.95 -8.43 11.36
C ILE A 450 -42.85 -9.64 11.19
N PRO A 451 -43.33 -9.94 9.95
CA PRO A 451 -44.22 -11.08 9.72
C PRO A 451 -43.51 -12.41 9.96
N TYR A 452 -44.19 -13.35 10.57
CA TYR A 452 -43.68 -14.70 10.80
C TYR A 452 -44.84 -15.72 10.68
N ASP A 453 -44.53 -16.96 10.26
CA ASP A 453 -45.52 -18.05 10.21
C ASP A 453 -45.39 -18.90 11.49
N GLU A 454 -46.51 -19.10 12.19
CA GLU A 454 -46.56 -19.95 13.41
C GLU A 454 -46.52 -21.46 13.13
N THR A 455 -46.59 -21.90 11.88
CA THR A 455 -46.91 -23.26 11.48
C THR A 455 -45.71 -24.12 11.07
N GLU A 456 -44.49 -23.62 11.01
CA GLU A 456 -43.30 -24.40 10.62
C GLU A 456 -42.18 -24.37 11.68
N ASP A 457 -42.30 -25.25 12.70
CA ASP A 457 -41.18 -25.64 13.59
C ASP A 457 -40.90 -27.15 13.48
#